data_491efbf494ca84c41b06b131a452e0e6
#
_entry.id   491efbf494ca84c41b06b131a452e0e6
#
_cell.length_a   1.000
_cell.length_b   1.000
_cell.length_c   1.000
_cell.angle_alpha   90.00
_cell.angle_beta   90.00
_cell.angle_gamma   90.00
#
_symmetry.space_group_name_H-M   'P 1'
#
loop_
_entity.id
_entity.type
_entity.pdbx_description
1 polymer ?
#
loop_
_entity_poly.entity_id
_entity_poly.type
_entity_poly.pdbx_seq_one_letter_code
_entity_poly.pdbx_strand_id
1 'polypeptide(L)'
;MKRHPWYIDYYEPIDDNLLNLSNNICYDEILINKINVDASLCNLFQYPDAAKTYNVLSNYCNIDVKNLAIGYGAGDIIHRLMIYFKNLSIGILTPTYELAQTFALNLGLTTFNSHNFDDIKTDVLYLANPNGVTGKAITKDQVLSLLPKYKYIIVDEAYADFSYIDCSVAKESLNVDNLIVVKSLSKSVASPGLRFGWCVSNKKIIEELQDIRSSTVVTSITHHVLEQLLNECPAHIDRMIQTKNYIENKYSCIPSNGNFVLFKKDPKLKCKIKKTVEGHFRMSLTDIETFRKIENDSATA
;
A
#
# COMPACT_ATOMS: atom_id res chain seq x y z
N MET A 1 -21.75 -16.08 -9.46
CA MET A 1 -20.75 -15.21 -8.83
C MET A 1 -20.63 -13.94 -9.66
N LYS A 2 -20.99 -12.76 -9.12
CA LYS A 2 -20.77 -11.50 -9.86
C LYS A 2 -19.25 -11.24 -9.86
N ARG A 3 -18.66 -11.07 -11.05
CA ARG A 3 -17.26 -10.70 -11.16
C ARG A 3 -17.01 -9.36 -10.47
N HIS A 4 -15.95 -9.26 -9.69
CA HIS A 4 -15.60 -8.02 -8.99
C HIS A 4 -15.28 -6.93 -10.02
N PRO A 5 -15.74 -5.67 -9.86
CA PRO A 5 -15.55 -4.59 -10.83
C PRO A 5 -14.09 -4.35 -11.21
N TRP A 6 -13.13 -4.45 -10.27
CA TRP A 6 -11.71 -4.22 -10.53
C TRP A 6 -11.06 -5.31 -11.40
N TYR A 7 -11.67 -6.51 -11.53
CA TYR A 7 -11.18 -7.55 -12.43
C TYR A 7 -11.19 -7.10 -13.90
N ILE A 8 -12.11 -6.20 -14.25
CA ILE A 8 -12.22 -5.63 -15.60
C ILE A 8 -11.09 -4.63 -15.86
N ASP A 9 -10.75 -3.80 -14.87
CA ASP A 9 -9.70 -2.76 -15.01
C ASP A 9 -8.30 -3.34 -15.26
N TYR A 10 -8.02 -4.58 -14.80
CA TYR A 10 -6.72 -5.24 -15.03
C TYR A 10 -6.56 -5.82 -16.44
N TYR A 11 -7.64 -6.00 -17.16
CA TYR A 11 -7.64 -6.62 -18.51
C TYR A 11 -8.07 -5.66 -19.61
N GLU A 12 -8.36 -4.41 -19.28
CA GLU A 12 -8.55 -3.40 -20.33
C GLU A 12 -7.20 -3.10 -21.00
N PRO A 13 -7.17 -2.99 -22.35
CA PRO A 13 -5.98 -2.60 -23.06
C PRO A 13 -5.44 -1.27 -22.50
N ILE A 14 -4.16 -1.24 -22.15
CA ILE A 14 -3.48 0.00 -21.80
C ILE A 14 -3.35 0.80 -23.09
N ASP A 15 -3.86 2.03 -23.10
CA ASP A 15 -3.51 2.98 -24.16
C ASP A 15 -2.05 3.40 -23.95
N ASP A 16 -1.15 2.82 -24.71
CA ASP A 16 0.30 3.02 -24.59
C ASP A 16 0.75 4.45 -24.97
N ASN A 17 -0.18 5.29 -25.48
CA ASN A 17 0.13 6.67 -25.87
C ASN A 17 0.06 7.67 -24.70
N LEU A 18 -0.56 7.30 -23.58
CA LEU A 18 -0.71 8.18 -22.42
C LEU A 18 -0.15 7.54 -21.14
N LEU A 19 0.63 8.31 -20.38
CA LEU A 19 1.10 7.86 -19.07
C LEU A 19 -0.10 7.58 -18.15
N ASN A 20 -0.16 6.34 -17.62
CA ASN A 20 -1.25 5.91 -16.76
C ASN A 20 -0.98 6.23 -15.29
N LEU A 21 -1.60 7.30 -14.79
CA LEU A 21 -1.53 7.74 -13.40
C LEU A 21 -2.85 7.49 -12.63
N SER A 22 -3.69 6.56 -13.10
CA SER A 22 -5.03 6.30 -12.53
C SER A 22 -5.06 5.27 -11.39
N ASN A 23 -3.98 4.51 -11.17
CA ASN A 23 -3.96 3.26 -10.40
C ASN A 23 -3.23 3.32 -9.04
N ASN A 24 -2.92 4.53 -8.54
CA ASN A 24 -2.12 4.75 -7.32
C ASN A 24 -0.71 4.11 -7.38
N ILE A 25 -0.11 4.06 -8.54
CA ILE A 25 1.31 3.70 -8.72
C ILE A 25 2.00 4.97 -9.20
N CYS A 26 3.02 5.40 -8.47
CA CYS A 26 3.86 6.52 -8.89
C CYS A 26 4.64 6.14 -10.15
N TYR A 27 4.94 7.14 -10.96
CA TYR A 27 5.91 7.01 -12.04
C TYR A 27 7.15 7.84 -11.70
N ASP A 28 8.31 7.21 -11.64
CA ASP A 28 9.58 7.84 -11.30
C ASP A 28 10.66 7.34 -12.27
N GLU A 29 10.95 8.14 -13.29
CA GLU A 29 11.93 7.80 -14.32
C GLU A 29 13.35 7.64 -13.73
N ILE A 30 13.66 8.41 -12.68
CA ILE A 30 14.96 8.34 -11.99
C ILE A 30 15.10 7.00 -11.27
N LEU A 31 14.05 6.56 -10.55
CA LEU A 31 14.04 5.27 -9.87
C LEU A 31 14.16 4.11 -10.87
N ILE A 32 13.36 4.15 -11.94
CA ILE A 32 13.36 3.11 -12.98
C ILE A 32 14.76 2.91 -13.57
N ASN A 33 15.47 4.00 -13.86
CA ASN A 33 16.80 3.97 -14.45
C ASN A 33 17.92 3.53 -13.47
N LYS A 34 17.66 3.59 -12.16
CA LYS A 34 18.63 3.17 -11.13
C LYS A 34 18.55 1.68 -10.77
N ILE A 35 17.39 1.05 -10.98
CA ILE A 35 17.21 -0.35 -10.59
C ILE A 35 17.74 -1.26 -11.70
N ASN A 36 18.77 -2.03 -11.36
CA ASN A 36 19.33 -3.02 -12.27
C ASN A 36 18.71 -4.41 -12.01
N VAL A 37 18.00 -4.92 -13.01
CA VAL A 37 17.46 -6.29 -13.01
C VAL A 37 18.36 -7.17 -13.87
N ASP A 38 19.41 -7.71 -13.27
CA ASP A 38 20.29 -8.67 -13.95
C ASP A 38 19.65 -10.06 -13.90
N ALA A 39 19.12 -10.50 -15.03
CA ALA A 39 18.47 -11.80 -15.16
C ALA A 39 19.43 -12.98 -14.91
N SER A 40 20.75 -12.80 -15.11
CA SER A 40 21.75 -13.83 -14.84
C SER A 40 21.94 -14.13 -13.36
N LEU A 41 21.62 -13.16 -12.50
CA LEU A 41 21.66 -13.29 -11.04
C LEU A 41 20.34 -13.83 -10.46
N CYS A 42 19.27 -13.86 -11.25
CA CYS A 42 17.98 -14.41 -10.86
C CYS A 42 17.95 -15.91 -11.11
N ASN A 43 18.34 -16.72 -10.12
CA ASN A 43 18.28 -18.18 -10.25
C ASN A 43 16.82 -18.65 -10.24
N LEU A 44 16.27 -18.92 -11.42
CA LEU A 44 14.88 -19.38 -11.59
C LEU A 44 14.69 -20.87 -11.29
N PHE A 45 15.78 -21.63 -11.12
CA PHE A 45 15.77 -23.09 -10.93
C PHE A 45 15.90 -23.50 -9.46
N GLN A 46 16.00 -22.52 -8.54
CA GLN A 46 16.09 -22.75 -7.09
C GLN A 46 15.17 -21.79 -6.35
N TYR A 47 14.68 -22.24 -5.20
CA TYR A 47 13.98 -21.34 -4.29
C TYR A 47 14.95 -20.30 -3.74
N PRO A 48 14.57 -19.00 -3.71
CA PRO A 48 15.41 -17.97 -3.13
C PRO A 48 15.59 -18.16 -1.62
N ASP A 49 16.74 -17.72 -1.10
CA ASP A 49 17.02 -17.71 0.33
C ASP A 49 16.13 -16.65 1.04
N ALA A 50 15.04 -17.13 1.63
CA ALA A 50 14.13 -16.27 2.37
C ALA A 50 14.79 -15.61 3.58
N ALA A 51 15.75 -16.27 4.26
CA ALA A 51 16.43 -15.71 5.43
C ALA A 51 17.21 -14.45 5.07
N LYS A 52 17.91 -14.46 3.93
CA LYS A 52 18.58 -13.26 3.44
C LYS A 52 17.60 -12.11 3.15
N THR A 53 16.46 -12.41 2.55
CA THR A 53 15.41 -11.41 2.28
C THR A 53 14.86 -10.81 3.59
N TYR A 54 14.62 -11.66 4.60
CA TYR A 54 14.20 -11.19 5.93
C TYR A 54 15.25 -10.30 6.58
N ASN A 55 16.54 -10.63 6.48
CA ASN A 55 17.61 -9.82 7.04
C ASN A 55 17.71 -8.44 6.36
N VAL A 56 17.59 -8.38 5.05
CA VAL A 56 17.55 -7.09 4.31
C VAL A 56 16.37 -6.23 4.78
N LEU A 57 15.17 -6.82 4.91
CA LEU A 57 14.00 -6.11 5.40
C LEU A 57 14.15 -5.67 6.86
N SER A 58 14.65 -6.55 7.72
CA SER A 58 14.90 -6.29 9.14
C SER A 58 15.85 -5.10 9.35
N ASN A 59 16.95 -5.07 8.60
CA ASN A 59 17.89 -3.96 8.62
C ASN A 59 17.24 -2.64 8.16
N TYR A 60 16.48 -2.67 7.07
CA TYR A 60 15.80 -1.49 6.54
C TYR A 60 14.76 -0.92 7.54
N CYS A 61 13.92 -1.79 8.12
CA CYS A 61 12.89 -1.37 9.06
C CYS A 61 13.43 -1.08 10.45
N ASN A 62 14.65 -1.54 10.79
CA ASN A 62 15.20 -1.62 12.14
C ASN A 62 14.24 -2.35 13.10
N ILE A 63 13.76 -3.53 12.65
CA ILE A 63 12.82 -4.41 13.36
C ILE A 63 13.35 -5.84 13.31
N ASP A 64 13.32 -6.55 14.45
CA ASP A 64 13.75 -7.94 14.55
C ASP A 64 12.93 -8.85 13.61
N VAL A 65 13.58 -9.79 12.95
CA VAL A 65 12.95 -10.77 12.03
C VAL A 65 11.77 -11.50 12.67
N LYS A 66 11.81 -11.78 13.97
CA LYS A 66 10.70 -12.42 14.71
C LYS A 66 9.41 -11.60 14.77
N ASN A 67 9.49 -10.31 14.43
CA ASN A 67 8.37 -9.37 14.38
C ASN A 67 7.92 -9.06 12.94
N LEU A 68 8.44 -9.80 11.95
CA LEU A 68 8.18 -9.60 10.53
C LEU A 68 7.58 -10.87 9.89
N ALA A 69 6.56 -10.68 9.05
CA ALA A 69 6.08 -11.72 8.15
C ALA A 69 6.01 -11.16 6.72
N ILE A 70 6.69 -11.80 5.77
CA ILE A 70 6.71 -11.41 4.36
C ILE A 70 5.56 -12.09 3.60
N GLY A 71 5.06 -11.43 2.55
CA GLY A 71 4.04 -11.97 1.65
C GLY A 71 4.15 -11.43 0.22
N TYR A 72 3.42 -12.05 -0.69
CA TYR A 72 3.26 -11.61 -2.08
C TYR A 72 2.43 -10.32 -2.19
N GLY A 73 2.99 -9.21 -1.66
CA GLY A 73 2.33 -7.93 -1.49
C GLY A 73 1.41 -7.90 -0.26
N ALA A 74 0.93 -6.69 0.08
CA ALA A 74 0.00 -6.49 1.20
C ALA A 74 -1.26 -7.36 1.08
N GLY A 75 -1.75 -7.62 -0.13
CA GLY A 75 -2.94 -8.44 -0.35
C GLY A 75 -2.81 -9.88 0.20
N ASP A 76 -1.66 -10.52 0.05
CA ASP A 76 -1.40 -11.84 0.63
C ASP A 76 -1.39 -11.80 2.17
N ILE A 77 -0.76 -10.79 2.76
CA ILE A 77 -0.77 -10.57 4.21
C ILE A 77 -2.20 -10.37 4.72
N ILE A 78 -2.98 -9.52 4.06
CA ILE A 78 -4.38 -9.25 4.43
C ILE A 78 -5.20 -10.54 4.32
N HIS A 79 -5.02 -11.33 3.26
CA HIS A 79 -5.72 -12.62 3.10
C HIS A 79 -5.38 -13.59 4.25
N ARG A 80 -4.11 -13.73 4.62
CA ARG A 80 -3.68 -14.56 5.76
C ARG A 80 -4.26 -14.05 7.09
N LEU A 81 -4.34 -12.75 7.29
CA LEU A 81 -4.99 -12.15 8.46
C LEU A 81 -6.48 -12.49 8.50
N MET A 82 -7.18 -12.47 7.35
CA MET A 82 -8.58 -12.90 7.30
C MET A 82 -8.75 -14.39 7.65
N ILE A 83 -7.83 -15.25 7.22
CA ILE A 83 -7.81 -16.67 7.63
C ILE A 83 -7.55 -16.80 9.14
N TYR A 84 -6.60 -16.08 9.68
CA TYR A 84 -6.27 -16.08 11.12
C TYR A 84 -7.47 -15.67 11.98
N PHE A 85 -8.20 -14.66 11.55
CA PHE A 85 -9.38 -14.13 12.23
C PHE A 85 -10.71 -14.76 11.81
N LYS A 86 -10.73 -15.91 11.12
CA LYS A 86 -11.93 -16.51 10.52
C LYS A 86 -13.10 -16.75 11.49
N ASN A 87 -12.83 -16.84 12.79
CA ASN A 87 -13.83 -17.08 13.82
C ASN A 87 -14.24 -15.79 14.56
N LEU A 88 -13.79 -14.62 14.11
CA LEU A 88 -14.07 -13.31 14.70
C LEU A 88 -14.86 -12.45 13.73
N SER A 89 -15.60 -11.48 14.27
CA SER A 89 -16.27 -10.44 13.46
C SER A 89 -15.26 -9.37 13.05
N ILE A 90 -15.35 -8.89 11.79
CA ILE A 90 -14.43 -7.91 11.22
C ILE A 90 -15.18 -6.65 10.82
N GLY A 91 -14.80 -5.53 11.42
CA GLY A 91 -15.24 -4.20 11.02
C GLY A 91 -14.27 -3.60 9.99
N ILE A 92 -14.82 -3.02 8.94
CA ILE A 92 -14.04 -2.40 7.88
C ILE A 92 -14.46 -0.94 7.73
N LEU A 93 -13.52 -0.02 7.99
CA LEU A 93 -13.76 1.39 7.77
C LEU A 93 -13.72 1.71 6.28
N THR A 94 -14.87 2.10 5.73
CA THR A 94 -15.05 2.39 4.31
C THR A 94 -15.09 3.91 4.03
N PRO A 95 -14.81 4.36 2.78
CA PRO A 95 -14.28 3.57 1.68
C PRO A 95 -12.83 3.12 1.95
N THR A 96 -12.43 1.97 1.43
CA THR A 96 -11.09 1.42 1.64
C THR A 96 -10.64 0.53 0.47
N TYR A 97 -9.52 -0.15 0.66
CA TYR A 97 -9.02 -1.16 -0.27
C TYR A 97 -9.98 -2.36 -0.31
N GLU A 98 -10.62 -2.56 -1.44
CA GLU A 98 -11.74 -3.50 -1.61
C GLU A 98 -11.37 -4.97 -1.33
N LEU A 99 -10.09 -5.35 -1.52
CA LEU A 99 -9.66 -6.74 -1.29
C LEU A 99 -9.84 -7.18 0.17
N ALA A 100 -9.73 -6.29 1.15
CA ALA A 100 -9.97 -6.64 2.55
C ALA A 100 -11.39 -7.18 2.74
N GLN A 101 -12.39 -6.46 2.20
CA GLN A 101 -13.79 -6.89 2.22
C GLN A 101 -14.01 -8.15 1.38
N THR A 102 -13.42 -8.22 0.19
CA THR A 102 -13.56 -9.38 -0.71
C THR A 102 -13.03 -10.65 -0.06
N PHE A 103 -11.87 -10.62 0.57
CA PHE A 103 -11.31 -11.78 1.25
C PHE A 103 -12.16 -12.21 2.44
N ALA A 104 -12.62 -11.25 3.26
CA ALA A 104 -13.49 -11.56 4.38
C ALA A 104 -14.78 -12.25 3.91
N LEU A 105 -15.45 -11.72 2.89
CA LEU A 105 -16.66 -12.30 2.32
C LEU A 105 -16.44 -13.69 1.69
N ASN A 106 -15.35 -13.88 0.96
CA ASN A 106 -15.01 -15.16 0.33
C ASN A 106 -14.72 -16.28 1.36
N LEU A 107 -14.22 -15.90 2.52
CA LEU A 107 -14.00 -16.81 3.65
C LEU A 107 -15.23 -17.00 4.54
N GLY A 108 -16.34 -16.34 4.23
CA GLY A 108 -17.58 -16.42 5.01
C GLY A 108 -17.52 -15.73 6.38
N LEU A 109 -16.62 -14.73 6.54
CA LEU A 109 -16.52 -13.99 7.79
C LEU A 109 -17.72 -13.04 7.97
N THR A 110 -18.11 -12.86 9.22
CA THR A 110 -19.06 -11.81 9.58
C THR A 110 -18.38 -10.45 9.45
N THR A 111 -18.85 -9.62 8.50
CA THR A 111 -18.29 -8.30 8.24
C THR A 111 -19.29 -7.20 8.57
N PHE A 112 -18.78 -6.07 9.07
CA PHE A 112 -19.54 -4.84 9.26
C PHE A 112 -18.76 -3.66 8.66
N ASN A 113 -19.39 -2.94 7.74
CA ASN A 113 -18.78 -1.81 7.05
C ASN A 113 -19.42 -0.51 7.54
N SER A 114 -18.61 0.48 7.89
CA SER A 114 -19.08 1.83 8.21
C SER A 114 -18.10 2.90 7.76
N HIS A 115 -18.58 4.12 7.60
CA HIS A 115 -17.79 5.32 7.38
C HIS A 115 -17.32 5.98 8.68
N ASN A 116 -17.78 5.48 9.83
CA ASN A 116 -17.50 6.01 11.15
C ASN A 116 -17.02 4.89 12.09
N PHE A 117 -15.94 5.12 12.82
CA PHE A 117 -15.40 4.18 13.81
C PHE A 117 -16.40 3.83 14.91
N ASP A 118 -17.18 4.81 15.37
CA ASP A 118 -18.08 4.62 16.51
C ASP A 118 -19.25 3.67 16.22
N ASP A 119 -19.56 3.47 14.95
CA ASP A 119 -20.59 2.52 14.51
C ASP A 119 -20.06 1.08 14.47
N ILE A 120 -18.74 0.89 14.39
CA ILE A 120 -18.13 -0.43 14.26
C ILE A 120 -18.02 -1.10 15.64
N LYS A 121 -18.79 -2.18 15.83
CA LYS A 121 -18.82 -3.00 17.05
C LYS A 121 -18.46 -4.45 16.71
N THR A 122 -17.17 -4.69 16.45
CA THR A 122 -16.65 -5.99 16.02
C THR A 122 -15.42 -6.38 16.84
N ASP A 123 -15.00 -7.65 16.72
CA ASP A 123 -13.80 -8.13 17.39
C ASP A 123 -12.52 -7.52 16.78
N VAL A 124 -12.50 -7.42 15.44
CA VAL A 124 -11.35 -6.94 14.67
C VAL A 124 -11.75 -5.69 13.90
N LEU A 125 -10.90 -4.66 13.92
CA LEU A 125 -11.01 -3.50 13.05
C LEU A 125 -9.96 -3.58 11.94
N TYR A 126 -10.35 -3.43 10.67
CA TYR A 126 -9.46 -3.15 9.54
C TYR A 126 -9.54 -1.68 9.17
N LEU A 127 -8.39 -1.01 9.14
CA LEU A 127 -8.22 0.41 8.88
C LEU A 127 -7.08 0.65 7.90
N ALA A 128 -7.35 1.23 6.72
CA ALA A 128 -6.29 1.77 5.86
C ALA A 128 -5.91 3.19 6.33
N ASN A 129 -4.66 3.38 6.73
CA ASN A 129 -4.16 4.64 7.26
C ASN A 129 -2.73 4.96 6.77
N PRO A 130 -2.55 5.89 5.82
CA PRO A 130 -3.57 6.70 5.12
C PRO A 130 -4.51 5.90 4.22
N ASN A 131 -5.71 6.43 4.03
CA ASN A 131 -6.72 5.83 3.19
C ASN A 131 -6.39 6.04 1.70
N GLY A 132 -6.23 4.95 0.95
CA GLY A 132 -5.86 4.97 -0.47
C GLY A 132 -6.96 5.42 -1.44
N VAL A 133 -8.17 5.70 -0.95
CA VAL A 133 -9.29 6.23 -1.74
C VAL A 133 -9.47 7.73 -1.51
N THR A 134 -9.53 8.13 -0.24
CA THR A 134 -9.85 9.52 0.17
C THR A 134 -8.61 10.38 0.43
N GLY A 135 -7.43 9.79 0.61
CA GLY A 135 -6.22 10.49 1.04
C GLY A 135 -6.23 10.94 2.50
N LYS A 136 -7.30 10.65 3.25
CA LYS A 136 -7.38 11.00 4.68
C LYS A 136 -6.47 10.09 5.50
N ALA A 137 -5.93 10.64 6.58
CA ALA A 137 -5.21 9.89 7.61
C ALA A 137 -5.61 10.37 9.00
N ILE A 138 -5.47 9.49 9.97
CA ILE A 138 -5.54 9.80 11.40
C ILE A 138 -4.16 9.64 12.02
N THR A 139 -3.92 10.38 13.09
CA THR A 139 -2.61 10.36 13.75
C THR A 139 -2.36 9.03 14.46
N LYS A 140 -1.09 8.77 14.76
CA LYS A 140 -0.66 7.66 15.60
C LYS A 140 -1.48 7.56 16.89
N ASP A 141 -1.61 8.67 17.65
CA ASP A 141 -2.33 8.69 18.90
C ASP A 141 -3.82 8.35 18.72
N GLN A 142 -4.43 8.80 17.65
CA GLN A 142 -5.80 8.43 17.32
C GLN A 142 -5.93 6.92 17.03
N VAL A 143 -4.98 6.31 16.31
CA VAL A 143 -4.98 4.84 16.12
C VAL A 143 -4.83 4.13 17.46
N LEU A 144 -3.86 4.55 18.30
CA LEU A 144 -3.61 3.92 19.59
C LEU A 144 -4.81 4.06 20.55
N SER A 145 -5.57 5.15 20.46
CA SER A 145 -6.79 5.34 21.27
C SER A 145 -7.91 4.35 20.94
N LEU A 146 -7.84 3.68 19.79
CA LEU A 146 -8.80 2.64 19.40
C LEU A 146 -8.49 1.27 20.02
N LEU A 147 -7.26 1.01 20.47
CA LEU A 147 -6.83 -0.30 20.98
C LEU A 147 -7.74 -0.90 22.05
N PRO A 148 -8.24 -0.14 23.04
CA PRO A 148 -9.13 -0.70 24.07
C PRO A 148 -10.52 -1.11 23.56
N LYS A 149 -10.90 -0.65 22.33
CA LYS A 149 -12.24 -0.88 21.77
C LYS A 149 -12.33 -2.21 21.00
N TYR A 150 -11.20 -2.80 20.58
CA TYR A 150 -11.16 -3.97 19.70
C TYR A 150 -10.21 -5.05 20.24
N LYS A 151 -10.54 -6.32 19.99
CA LYS A 151 -9.63 -7.42 20.30
C LYS A 151 -8.36 -7.36 19.46
N TYR A 152 -8.49 -6.89 18.19
CA TYR A 152 -7.36 -6.67 17.27
C TYR A 152 -7.65 -5.49 16.35
N ILE A 153 -6.58 -4.78 15.98
CA ILE A 153 -6.61 -3.74 14.95
C ILE A 153 -5.58 -4.07 13.88
N ILE A 154 -6.03 -4.12 12.63
CA ILE A 154 -5.19 -4.24 11.44
C ILE A 154 -5.10 -2.84 10.82
N VAL A 155 -3.89 -2.27 10.78
CA VAL A 155 -3.62 -0.99 10.12
C VAL A 155 -2.88 -1.25 8.82
N ASP A 156 -3.52 -0.97 7.70
CA ASP A 156 -2.87 -1.02 6.38
C ASP A 156 -2.17 0.31 6.11
N GLU A 157 -0.85 0.30 6.25
CA GLU A 157 0.04 1.44 6.09
C GLU A 157 0.70 1.50 4.69
N ALA A 158 0.06 0.96 3.66
CA ALA A 158 0.64 0.96 2.31
C ALA A 158 0.99 2.37 1.78
N TYR A 159 0.41 3.43 2.35
CA TYR A 159 0.63 4.82 1.96
C TYR A 159 1.31 5.68 3.04
N ALA A 160 1.68 5.12 4.19
CA ALA A 160 2.16 5.89 5.35
C ALA A 160 3.41 6.73 5.04
N ASP A 161 4.28 6.24 4.17
CA ASP A 161 5.53 6.91 3.80
C ASP A 161 5.30 8.25 3.05
N PHE A 162 4.10 8.50 2.51
CA PHE A 162 3.72 9.74 1.82
C PHE A 162 2.92 10.72 2.69
N SER A 163 2.70 10.37 3.96
CA SER A 163 1.85 11.15 4.86
C SER A 163 2.53 12.43 5.33
N TYR A 164 1.76 13.52 5.40
CA TYR A 164 2.19 14.77 6.02
C TYR A 164 2.08 14.77 7.55
N ILE A 165 1.40 13.76 8.12
CA ILE A 165 1.24 13.62 9.56
C ILE A 165 1.90 12.33 10.06
N ASP A 166 2.31 12.30 11.32
CA ASP A 166 2.79 11.08 11.98
C ASP A 166 1.60 10.13 12.20
N CYS A 167 1.50 9.12 11.33
CA CYS A 167 0.39 8.17 11.30
C CYS A 167 0.80 6.71 11.44
N SER A 168 2.11 6.39 11.33
CA SER A 168 2.58 5.01 11.41
C SER A 168 2.62 4.50 12.85
N VAL A 169 2.10 3.30 13.06
CA VAL A 169 2.10 2.58 14.35
C VAL A 169 2.92 1.30 14.28
N ALA A 170 3.81 1.18 13.29
CA ALA A 170 4.62 -0.03 13.08
C ALA A 170 5.54 -0.34 14.25
N LYS A 171 6.14 0.67 14.89
CA LYS A 171 7.00 0.48 16.06
C LYS A 171 6.21 0.11 17.30
N GLU A 172 5.05 0.71 17.48
CA GLU A 172 4.15 0.46 18.60
C GLU A 172 3.61 -0.97 18.58
N SER A 173 3.38 -1.53 17.37
CA SER A 173 2.87 -2.91 17.19
C SER A 173 3.81 -4.00 17.72
N LEU A 174 5.08 -3.70 17.95
CA LEU A 174 6.05 -4.65 18.52
C LEU A 174 5.76 -4.99 19.98
N ASN A 175 5.16 -4.06 20.71
CA ASN A 175 4.96 -4.13 22.17
C ASN A 175 3.48 -4.16 22.57
N VAL A 176 2.57 -4.25 21.59
CA VAL A 176 1.13 -4.26 21.81
C VAL A 176 0.54 -5.56 21.26
N ASP A 177 -0.22 -6.27 22.09
CA ASP A 177 -0.69 -7.63 21.78
C ASP A 177 -1.74 -7.69 20.68
N ASN A 178 -2.44 -6.59 20.40
CA ASN A 178 -3.59 -6.53 19.51
C ASN A 178 -3.42 -5.57 18.34
N LEU A 179 -2.18 -5.17 18.00
CA LEU A 179 -1.91 -4.25 16.91
C LEU A 179 -1.09 -4.93 15.81
N ILE A 180 -1.57 -4.83 14.57
CA ILE A 180 -0.99 -5.46 13.39
C ILE A 180 -0.85 -4.41 12.30
N VAL A 181 0.34 -4.26 11.73
CA VAL A 181 0.61 -3.31 10.67
C VAL A 181 0.95 -4.03 9.38
N VAL A 182 0.34 -3.62 8.28
CA VAL A 182 0.61 -4.16 6.93
C VAL A 182 1.28 -3.08 6.10
N LYS A 183 2.37 -3.42 5.42
CA LYS A 183 3.14 -2.52 4.54
C LYS A 183 3.39 -3.14 3.17
N SER A 184 3.74 -2.31 2.17
CA SER A 184 3.92 -2.77 0.80
C SER A 184 4.88 -1.89 0.01
N LEU A 185 5.78 -2.49 -0.75
CA LEU A 185 6.61 -1.78 -1.74
C LEU A 185 5.84 -1.35 -2.99
N SER A 186 4.64 -1.87 -3.21
CA SER A 186 3.82 -1.49 -4.38
C SER A 186 3.57 0.02 -4.47
N LYS A 187 3.59 0.73 -3.33
CA LYS A 187 3.33 2.16 -3.25
C LYS A 187 4.59 2.94 -2.90
N SER A 188 5.32 2.54 -1.86
CA SER A 188 6.49 3.26 -1.34
C SER A 188 7.67 3.35 -2.32
N VAL A 189 7.82 2.39 -3.23
CA VAL A 189 8.81 2.42 -4.32
C VAL A 189 8.22 2.08 -5.69
N ALA A 190 6.94 2.37 -5.89
CA ALA A 190 6.27 2.22 -7.18
C ALA A 190 6.46 0.84 -7.87
N SER A 191 6.67 -0.23 -7.10
CA SER A 191 7.04 -1.56 -7.62
C SER A 191 5.94 -2.62 -7.40
N PRO A 192 4.73 -2.44 -7.96
CA PRO A 192 3.62 -3.39 -7.76
C PRO A 192 3.90 -4.76 -8.40
N GLY A 193 4.68 -4.80 -9.49
CA GLY A 193 5.07 -6.03 -10.19
C GLY A 193 6.01 -6.92 -9.37
N LEU A 194 6.71 -6.36 -8.38
CA LEU A 194 7.60 -7.10 -7.50
C LEU A 194 6.86 -8.06 -6.56
N ARG A 195 5.61 -7.77 -6.26
CA ARG A 195 4.77 -8.55 -5.34
C ARG A 195 5.39 -8.69 -3.95
N PHE A 196 5.84 -7.58 -3.34
CA PHE A 196 6.44 -7.59 -2.01
C PHE A 196 5.67 -6.73 -1.01
N GLY A 197 5.29 -7.34 0.10
CA GLY A 197 4.67 -6.70 1.26
C GLY A 197 5.05 -7.44 2.53
N TRP A 198 4.81 -6.81 3.67
CA TRP A 198 5.12 -7.42 4.95
C TRP A 198 4.16 -6.98 6.04
N CYS A 199 4.12 -7.77 7.09
CA CYS A 199 3.43 -7.50 8.34
C CYS A 199 4.44 -7.17 9.43
N VAL A 200 4.10 -6.24 10.29
CA VAL A 200 4.82 -5.94 11.54
C VAL A 200 3.85 -6.14 12.70
N SER A 201 4.24 -6.95 13.69
CA SER A 201 3.45 -7.16 14.90
C SER A 201 4.32 -7.81 16.00
N ASN A 202 3.71 -8.12 17.12
CA ASN A 202 4.36 -8.92 18.15
C ASN A 202 4.67 -10.35 17.64
N LYS A 203 5.63 -11.01 18.29
CA LYS A 203 6.13 -12.33 17.91
C LYS A 203 5.03 -13.37 17.76
N LYS A 204 4.05 -13.41 18.67
CA LYS A 204 2.99 -14.43 18.66
C LYS A 204 2.14 -14.36 17.40
N ILE A 205 1.69 -13.16 17.00
CA ILE A 205 0.90 -12.98 15.77
C ILE A 205 1.73 -13.33 14.54
N ILE A 206 3.01 -12.98 14.53
CA ILE A 206 3.90 -13.30 13.40
C ILE A 206 4.09 -14.80 13.24
N GLU A 207 4.30 -15.57 14.33
CA GLU A 207 4.39 -17.03 14.28
C GLU A 207 3.14 -17.65 13.67
N GLU A 208 1.95 -17.26 14.11
CA GLU A 208 0.67 -17.73 13.56
C GLU A 208 0.52 -17.40 12.05
N LEU A 209 0.94 -16.22 11.62
CA LEU A 209 0.93 -15.85 10.19
C LEU A 209 1.95 -16.63 9.36
N GLN A 210 3.06 -17.06 9.96
CA GLN A 210 4.05 -17.91 9.30
C GLN A 210 3.50 -19.33 9.06
N ASP A 211 2.69 -19.86 9.98
CA ASP A 211 2.07 -21.18 9.84
C ASP A 211 1.02 -21.25 8.72
N ILE A 212 0.37 -20.12 8.42
CA ILE A 212 -0.65 -20.01 7.35
C ILE A 212 -0.03 -19.72 5.97
N ARG A 213 1.24 -19.31 5.91
CA ARG A 213 1.87 -18.88 4.65
C ARG A 213 2.11 -20.02 3.65
N SER A 214 2.23 -19.70 2.38
CA SER A 214 2.86 -20.57 1.39
C SER A 214 4.30 -20.90 1.79
N SER A 215 4.81 -22.06 1.37
CA SER A 215 6.20 -22.46 1.64
C SER A 215 7.23 -21.43 1.14
N THR A 216 6.92 -20.74 0.05
CA THR A 216 7.78 -19.72 -0.57
C THR A 216 6.97 -18.43 -0.72
N VAL A 217 7.49 -17.32 -0.22
CA VAL A 217 6.84 -15.99 -0.25
C VAL A 217 7.70 -14.92 -0.92
N VAL A 218 8.79 -15.33 -1.56
CA VAL A 218 9.72 -14.45 -2.25
C VAL A 218 10.05 -15.04 -3.61
N THR A 219 10.12 -14.22 -4.65
CA THR A 219 10.62 -14.63 -5.98
C THR A 219 12.13 -14.35 -6.09
N SER A 220 12.82 -15.03 -7.02
CA SER A 220 14.24 -14.77 -7.28
C SER A 220 14.49 -13.33 -7.71
N ILE A 221 13.59 -12.72 -8.48
CA ILE A 221 13.66 -11.31 -8.88
C ILE A 221 13.54 -10.41 -7.65
N THR A 222 12.54 -10.64 -6.80
CA THR A 222 12.37 -9.88 -5.56
C THR A 222 13.61 -9.92 -4.70
N HIS A 223 14.15 -11.12 -4.48
CA HIS A 223 15.36 -11.32 -3.70
C HIS A 223 16.56 -10.53 -4.26
N HIS A 224 16.68 -10.46 -5.58
CA HIS A 224 17.78 -9.76 -6.26
C HIS A 224 17.68 -8.24 -6.16
N VAL A 225 16.47 -7.66 -6.35
CA VAL A 225 16.31 -6.20 -6.44
C VAL A 225 15.89 -5.51 -5.15
N LEU A 226 15.50 -6.28 -4.11
CA LEU A 226 14.91 -5.73 -2.90
C LEU A 226 15.79 -4.68 -2.23
N GLU A 227 17.08 -4.99 -2.04
CA GLU A 227 18.01 -4.09 -1.37
C GLU A 227 18.22 -2.79 -2.16
N GLN A 228 18.30 -2.87 -3.50
CA GLN A 228 18.41 -1.71 -4.37
C GLN A 228 17.19 -0.79 -4.19
N LEU A 229 15.98 -1.37 -4.22
CA LEU A 229 14.73 -0.62 -4.07
C LEU A 229 14.60 0.01 -2.68
N LEU A 230 14.96 -0.71 -1.63
CA LEU A 230 14.88 -0.17 -0.27
C LEU A 230 15.88 0.97 -0.05
N ASN A 231 17.08 0.89 -0.65
CA ASN A 231 18.07 1.97 -0.59
C ASN A 231 17.62 3.23 -1.34
N GLU A 232 16.89 3.10 -2.44
CA GLU A 232 16.35 4.22 -3.20
C GLU A 232 15.01 4.77 -2.65
N CYS A 233 14.36 4.04 -1.74
CA CYS A 233 13.04 4.38 -1.23
C CYS A 233 12.95 5.80 -0.63
N PRO A 234 13.86 6.25 0.26
CA PRO A 234 13.78 7.60 0.81
C PRO A 234 13.84 8.69 -0.26
N ALA A 235 14.79 8.57 -1.20
CA ALA A 235 14.96 9.56 -2.29
C ALA A 235 13.76 9.56 -3.25
N HIS A 236 13.15 8.40 -3.50
CA HIS A 236 11.91 8.31 -4.28
C HIS A 236 10.77 9.04 -3.58
N ILE A 237 10.55 8.78 -2.30
CA ILE A 237 9.48 9.42 -1.52
C ILE A 237 9.65 10.93 -1.50
N ASP A 238 10.88 11.42 -1.29
CA ASP A 238 11.18 12.86 -1.28
C ASP A 238 10.82 13.51 -2.63
N ARG A 239 11.18 12.89 -3.76
CA ARG A 239 10.81 13.40 -5.10
C ARG A 239 9.30 13.45 -5.28
N MET A 240 8.59 12.40 -4.83
CA MET A 240 7.12 12.36 -4.93
C MET A 240 6.45 13.42 -4.07
N ILE A 241 6.93 13.63 -2.84
CA ILE A 241 6.41 14.68 -1.94
C ILE A 241 6.68 16.08 -2.51
N GLN A 242 7.85 16.32 -3.09
CA GLN A 242 8.15 17.58 -3.77
C GLN A 242 7.18 17.88 -4.91
N THR A 243 6.92 16.87 -5.75
CA THR A 243 5.94 17.01 -6.85
C THR A 243 4.52 17.20 -6.31
N LYS A 244 4.14 16.46 -5.25
CA LYS A 244 2.83 16.63 -4.60
C LYS A 244 2.63 18.06 -4.12
N ASN A 245 3.61 18.62 -3.41
CA ASN A 245 3.58 20.01 -2.95
C ASN A 245 3.47 21.00 -4.10
N TYR A 246 4.21 20.81 -5.18
CA TYR A 246 4.11 21.64 -6.37
C TYR A 246 2.69 21.64 -6.95
N ILE A 247 2.09 20.47 -7.11
CA ILE A 247 0.76 20.31 -7.68
C ILE A 247 -0.31 20.90 -6.75
N GLU A 248 -0.26 20.60 -5.45
CA GLU A 248 -1.24 21.10 -4.47
C GLU A 248 -1.18 22.63 -4.31
N ASN A 249 -0.02 23.26 -4.52
CA ASN A 249 0.11 24.72 -4.53
C ASN A 249 -0.40 25.38 -5.83
N LYS A 250 -0.35 24.67 -6.96
CA LYS A 250 -0.72 25.20 -8.27
C LYS A 250 -2.18 24.95 -8.64
N TYR A 251 -2.74 23.80 -8.22
CA TYR A 251 -4.07 23.37 -8.58
C TYR A 251 -5.02 23.35 -7.38
N SER A 252 -6.32 23.50 -7.64
CA SER A 252 -7.34 23.34 -6.60
C SER A 252 -7.49 21.87 -6.20
N CYS A 253 -6.73 21.43 -5.21
CA CYS A 253 -6.69 20.07 -4.69
C CYS A 253 -7.39 19.94 -3.34
N ILE A 254 -7.73 18.69 -3.00
CA ILE A 254 -8.04 18.24 -1.65
C ILE A 254 -6.73 17.65 -1.09
N PRO A 255 -6.26 18.04 0.10
CA PRO A 255 -5.05 17.50 0.69
C PRO A 255 -5.10 15.97 0.80
N SER A 256 -4.02 15.31 0.40
CA SER A 256 -3.90 13.85 0.43
C SER A 256 -2.66 13.41 1.20
N ASN A 257 -2.82 12.44 2.10
CA ASN A 257 -1.71 11.77 2.78
C ASN A 257 -1.23 10.52 2.01
N GLY A 258 -1.75 10.26 0.82
CA GLY A 258 -1.33 9.18 -0.06
C GLY A 258 -0.29 9.62 -1.10
N ASN A 259 0.07 8.67 -1.97
CA ASN A 259 0.96 8.87 -3.13
C ASN A 259 0.21 9.41 -4.37
N PHE A 260 -0.80 10.22 -4.16
CA PHE A 260 -1.65 10.81 -5.19
C PHE A 260 -2.17 12.17 -4.77
N VAL A 261 -2.61 12.95 -5.76
CA VAL A 261 -3.36 14.19 -5.57
C VAL A 261 -4.82 14.00 -5.96
N LEU A 262 -5.69 14.78 -5.32
CA LEU A 262 -7.14 14.81 -5.59
C LEU A 262 -7.53 16.20 -6.08
N PHE A 263 -7.71 16.37 -7.39
CA PHE A 263 -8.20 17.61 -7.97
C PHE A 263 -9.71 17.74 -7.74
N LYS A 264 -10.16 18.92 -7.32
CA LYS A 264 -11.59 19.22 -7.16
C LYS A 264 -12.34 19.29 -8.50
N LYS A 265 -11.62 19.62 -9.58
CA LYS A 265 -12.13 19.69 -10.95
C LYS A 265 -11.15 18.98 -11.88
N ASP A 266 -11.61 18.58 -13.07
CA ASP A 266 -10.74 18.03 -14.11
C ASP A 266 -9.57 18.96 -14.41
N PRO A 267 -8.32 18.55 -14.16
CA PRO A 267 -7.15 19.39 -14.38
C PRO A 267 -6.79 19.54 -15.86
N LYS A 268 -7.45 18.80 -16.77
CA LYS A 268 -7.20 18.78 -18.21
C LYS A 268 -5.75 18.43 -18.57
N LEU A 269 -5.17 17.50 -17.83
CA LEU A 269 -3.80 17.01 -18.06
C LEU A 269 -3.78 15.87 -19.07
N LYS A 270 -2.76 15.84 -19.92
CA LYS A 270 -2.55 14.83 -20.97
C LYS A 270 -1.94 13.55 -20.39
N CYS A 271 -2.63 12.95 -19.44
CA CYS A 271 -2.33 11.67 -18.83
C CYS A 271 -3.63 10.97 -18.40
N LYS A 272 -3.56 9.66 -18.16
CA LYS A 272 -4.73 8.92 -17.67
C LYS A 272 -4.89 9.14 -16.17
N ILE A 273 -6.01 9.70 -15.73
CA ILE A 273 -6.38 9.92 -14.33
C ILE A 273 -7.72 9.25 -14.01
N LYS A 274 -8.01 9.01 -12.74
CA LYS A 274 -9.25 8.33 -12.31
C LYS A 274 -10.26 9.33 -11.77
N LYS A 275 -11.48 9.35 -12.32
CA LYS A 275 -12.60 10.04 -11.69
C LYS A 275 -13.09 9.20 -10.51
N THR A 276 -13.14 9.79 -9.32
CA THR A 276 -13.65 9.13 -8.10
C THR A 276 -15.17 9.13 -8.06
N VAL A 277 -15.75 8.27 -7.22
CA VAL A 277 -17.20 8.23 -7.00
C VAL A 277 -17.74 9.57 -6.49
N GLU A 278 -16.93 10.31 -5.71
CA GLU A 278 -17.26 11.64 -5.18
C GLU A 278 -17.14 12.77 -6.22
N GLY A 279 -16.78 12.44 -7.45
CA GLY A 279 -16.65 13.40 -8.54
C GLY A 279 -15.31 14.14 -8.64
N HIS A 280 -14.35 13.80 -7.78
CA HIS A 280 -12.98 14.32 -7.84
C HIS A 280 -12.14 13.55 -8.86
N PHE A 281 -10.97 14.11 -9.22
CA PHE A 281 -10.03 13.48 -10.14
C PHE A 281 -8.76 13.11 -9.40
N ARG A 282 -8.46 11.81 -9.31
CA ARG A 282 -7.29 11.28 -8.64
C ARG A 282 -6.18 10.97 -9.63
N MET A 283 -5.00 11.51 -9.37
CA MET A 283 -3.79 11.26 -10.14
C MET A 283 -2.68 10.76 -9.23
N SER A 284 -2.05 9.64 -9.58
CA SER A 284 -0.82 9.16 -8.93
C SER A 284 0.31 10.17 -9.14
N LEU A 285 1.25 10.22 -8.20
CA LEU A 285 2.40 11.10 -8.32
C LEU A 285 3.39 10.60 -9.37
N THR A 286 4.19 11.51 -9.87
CA THR A 286 5.34 11.27 -10.74
C THR A 286 6.48 12.20 -10.31
N ASP A 287 7.70 12.01 -10.81
CA ASP A 287 8.77 12.98 -10.61
C ASP A 287 8.40 14.32 -11.26
N ILE A 288 9.02 15.41 -10.77
CA ILE A 288 8.63 16.77 -11.14
C ILE A 288 8.87 17.09 -12.62
N GLU A 289 9.88 16.48 -13.23
CA GLU A 289 10.20 16.73 -14.64
C GLU A 289 9.20 16.05 -15.55
N THR A 290 8.82 14.83 -15.25
CA THR A 290 7.74 14.12 -15.94
C THR A 290 6.42 14.88 -15.82
N PHE A 291 6.10 15.41 -14.61
CA PHE A 291 4.89 16.18 -14.43
C PHE A 291 4.89 17.48 -15.27
N ARG A 292 6.00 18.20 -15.32
CA ARG A 292 6.14 19.40 -16.16
C ARG A 292 6.00 19.12 -17.65
N LYS A 293 6.49 17.97 -18.14
CA LYS A 293 6.25 17.53 -19.53
C LYS A 293 4.75 17.36 -19.79
N ILE A 294 4.04 16.64 -18.88
CA ILE A 294 2.59 16.48 -18.97
C ILE A 294 1.86 17.84 -19.01
N GLU A 295 2.26 18.78 -18.16
CA GLU A 295 1.67 20.13 -18.15
C GLU A 295 1.88 20.87 -19.48
N ASN A 296 3.10 20.88 -20.00
CA ASN A 296 3.45 21.56 -21.24
C ASN A 296 2.70 20.95 -22.44
N ASP A 297 2.65 19.62 -22.52
CA ASP A 297 1.92 18.90 -23.59
C ASP A 297 0.41 19.16 -23.51
N SER A 298 -0.11 19.42 -22.31
CA SER A 298 -1.52 19.75 -22.09
C SER A 298 -1.86 21.18 -22.48
N ALA A 299 -0.91 22.11 -22.36
CA ALA A 299 -1.10 23.53 -22.71
C ALA A 299 -1.06 23.77 -24.22
N THR A 300 -0.50 22.83 -25.00
CA THR A 300 -0.36 22.90 -26.46
C THR A 300 -1.46 22.15 -27.22
N ALA A 301 -2.36 21.47 -26.53
CA ALA A 301 -3.46 20.69 -27.07
C ALA A 301 -4.81 21.42 -26.92
#